data_40310d3b3f85dc2a580c6ec7a58ce5bf
#
_entry.id   40310d3b3f85dc2a580c6ec7a58ce5bf
#
_cell.length_a   1.000
_cell.length_b   1.000
_cell.length_c   1.000
_cell.angle_alpha   90.00
_cell.angle_beta   90.00
_cell.angle_gamma   90.00
#
_symmetry.space_group_name_H-M   'P 1'
#
loop_
_entity.id
_entity.type
_entity.pdbx_description
1 polymer ?
#
loop_
_entity_poly.entity_id
_entity_poly.type
_entity_poly.pdbx_seq_one_letter_code
_entity_poly.pdbx_strand_id
1 'polypeptide(L)'
;MPGTVQITYKGAGFTTVANGAGVVALEGVWDTPDLRTADVDRARAHGQWAGVDLLGGRAITATVQLAVPHPNEASWSVLQTALRPTGDESPLAITLSGFAGGNQVVANARVRRVNIPVDIDRYQFGYPQATVEWWCTDPRFYASTETTDSVSVSSPTGLGLTFDATFDLEFGGPIPSGVINTTN
;
A
#
# COMPACT_ATOMS: atom_id res chain seq x y z
N MET A 1 -21.45 3.56 -14.79
CA MET A 1 -20.53 4.69 -14.60
C MET A 1 -19.16 4.23 -15.06
N PRO A 2 -18.40 5.01 -15.84
CA PRO A 2 -17.03 4.64 -16.15
C PRO A 2 -16.22 4.55 -14.83
N GLY A 3 -15.41 3.50 -14.70
CA GLY A 3 -14.62 3.29 -13.52
C GLY A 3 -13.64 4.47 -13.30
N THR A 4 -13.56 4.96 -12.08
CA THR A 4 -12.62 6.02 -11.71
C THR A 4 -11.33 5.39 -11.21
N VAL A 5 -10.21 5.82 -11.76
CA VAL A 5 -8.87 5.50 -11.26
C VAL A 5 -8.25 6.79 -10.77
N GLN A 6 -7.76 6.78 -9.54
CA GLN A 6 -7.01 7.87 -8.97
C GLN A 6 -5.76 7.33 -8.29
N ILE A 7 -4.63 7.91 -8.59
CA ILE A 7 -3.34 7.59 -7.97
C ILE A 7 -2.78 8.88 -7.38
N THR A 8 -2.29 8.83 -6.15
CA THR A 8 -1.59 9.95 -5.53
C THR A 8 -0.25 9.46 -4.97
N TYR A 9 0.82 10.14 -5.33
CA TYR A 9 2.17 9.83 -4.88
C TYR A 9 2.97 11.11 -4.66
N LYS A 10 3.54 11.29 -3.46
CA LYS A 10 4.34 12.47 -3.07
C LYS A 10 3.67 13.81 -3.46
N GLY A 11 2.36 13.93 -3.26
CA GLY A 11 1.58 15.12 -3.57
C GLY A 11 1.20 15.30 -5.05
N ALA A 12 1.70 14.46 -5.95
CA ALA A 12 1.25 14.42 -7.33
C ALA A 12 0.03 13.50 -7.46
N GLY A 13 -1.05 14.02 -8.02
CA GLY A 13 -2.30 13.29 -8.26
C GLY A 13 -2.51 12.99 -9.73
N PHE A 14 -2.89 11.76 -10.05
CA PHE A 14 -3.23 11.28 -11.39
C PHE A 14 -4.64 10.73 -11.35
N THR A 15 -5.52 11.27 -12.17
CA THR A 15 -6.93 10.82 -12.23
C THR A 15 -7.31 10.47 -13.66
N THR A 16 -8.37 9.70 -13.84
CA THR A 16 -8.88 9.36 -15.17
C THR A 16 -9.47 10.54 -15.93
N VAL A 17 -9.73 11.67 -15.26
CA VAL A 17 -10.42 12.82 -15.89
C VAL A 17 -9.89 14.16 -15.35
N ALA A 18 -9.59 15.05 -16.25
CA ALA A 18 -9.74 16.51 -16.22
C ALA A 18 -8.65 17.38 -15.56
N ASN A 19 -7.70 16.91 -14.77
CA ASN A 19 -6.74 17.80 -14.12
C ASN A 19 -5.32 17.77 -14.71
N GLY A 20 -5.22 17.57 -16.00
CA GLY A 20 -3.93 17.68 -16.71
C GLY A 20 -3.10 16.40 -16.76
N ALA A 21 -3.40 15.38 -15.94
CA ALA A 21 -2.75 14.08 -16.03
C ALA A 21 -3.77 12.95 -15.80
N GLY A 22 -3.89 12.03 -16.75
CA GLY A 22 -4.79 10.89 -16.70
C GLY A 22 -4.06 9.57 -16.62
N VAL A 23 -4.59 8.60 -15.87
CA VAL A 23 -4.11 7.22 -15.88
C VAL A 23 -4.74 6.50 -17.07
N VAL A 24 -3.90 6.01 -17.98
CA VAL A 24 -4.32 5.26 -19.18
C VAL A 24 -4.31 3.77 -18.91
N ALA A 25 -3.31 3.28 -18.20
CA ALA A 25 -3.17 1.89 -17.82
C ALA A 25 -2.61 1.78 -16.39
N LEU A 26 -3.06 0.77 -15.67
CA LEU A 26 -2.60 0.46 -14.33
C LEU A 26 -2.49 -1.07 -14.20
N GLU A 27 -1.29 -1.55 -13.89
CA GLU A 27 -0.95 -2.97 -13.78
C GLU A 27 -0.37 -3.26 -12.40
N GLY A 28 -0.39 -4.49 -11.95
CA GLY A 28 0.19 -4.93 -10.69
C GLY A 28 -0.68 -4.72 -9.45
N VAL A 29 -1.84 -4.07 -9.57
CA VAL A 29 -2.75 -3.85 -8.42
C VAL A 29 -3.57 -5.11 -8.13
N TRP A 30 -4.11 -5.74 -9.19
CA TRP A 30 -4.92 -6.96 -9.08
C TRP A 30 -4.09 -8.24 -9.05
N ASP A 31 -2.85 -8.16 -9.50
CA ASP A 31 -1.98 -9.31 -9.64
C ASP A 31 -1.52 -9.82 -8.28
N THR A 32 -1.34 -11.13 -8.19
CA THR A 32 -0.72 -11.74 -7.02
C THR A 32 0.80 -11.47 -7.09
N PRO A 33 1.42 -10.97 -6.02
CA PRO A 33 2.87 -10.85 -5.95
C PRO A 33 3.56 -12.21 -6.10
N ASP A 34 4.81 -12.20 -6.52
CA ASP A 34 5.60 -13.42 -6.60
C ASP A 34 5.61 -14.17 -5.28
N LEU A 35 5.39 -15.48 -5.34
CA LEU A 35 5.44 -16.36 -4.19
C LEU A 35 6.86 -16.92 -4.04
N ARG A 36 7.40 -16.83 -2.84
CA ARG A 36 8.60 -17.57 -2.43
C ARG A 36 8.14 -18.81 -1.71
N THR A 37 8.24 -19.95 -2.38
CA THR A 37 7.87 -21.26 -1.84
C THR A 37 9.06 -21.91 -1.16
N ALA A 38 8.82 -22.60 -0.06
CA ALA A 38 9.82 -23.38 0.67
C ALA A 38 9.49 -24.88 0.65
N ASP A 39 8.92 -25.35 -0.46
CA ASP A 39 8.59 -26.77 -0.63
C ASP A 39 9.85 -27.62 -0.74
N VAL A 40 9.82 -28.80 -0.13
CA VAL A 40 10.95 -29.73 -0.11
C VAL A 40 10.56 -31.04 -0.79
N ASP A 41 11.36 -31.49 -1.73
CA ASP A 41 11.14 -32.76 -2.43
C ASP A 41 11.23 -33.95 -1.48
N ARG A 42 10.33 -34.92 -1.65
CA ARG A 42 10.37 -36.17 -0.91
C ARG A 42 11.45 -37.10 -1.49
N ALA A 43 12.42 -37.48 -0.68
CA ALA A 43 13.58 -38.23 -1.12
C ALA A 43 13.27 -39.61 -1.72
N ARG A 44 12.16 -40.25 -1.35
CA ARG A 44 11.81 -41.62 -1.75
C ARG A 44 10.32 -41.83 -2.09
N ALA A 45 9.57 -40.75 -2.31
CA ALA A 45 8.15 -40.80 -2.63
C ALA A 45 7.81 -39.70 -3.63
N HIS A 46 6.70 -39.86 -4.35
CA HIS A 46 6.20 -38.83 -5.23
C HIS A 46 5.70 -37.60 -4.45
N GLY A 47 5.91 -36.40 -5.03
CA GLY A 47 5.44 -35.14 -4.47
C GLY A 47 6.43 -34.47 -3.53
N GLN A 48 5.98 -33.36 -2.96
CA GLN A 48 6.76 -32.47 -2.09
C GLN A 48 6.10 -32.36 -0.71
N TRP A 49 6.88 -31.99 0.29
CA TRP A 49 6.36 -31.48 1.54
C TRP A 49 6.07 -30.01 1.36
N ALA A 50 4.83 -29.61 1.65
CA ALA A 50 4.44 -28.20 1.57
C ALA A 50 5.22 -27.39 2.62
N GLY A 51 5.91 -26.36 2.15
CA GLY A 51 6.56 -25.36 2.97
C GLY A 51 5.67 -24.16 3.25
N VAL A 52 6.24 -23.13 3.83
CA VAL A 52 5.54 -21.86 4.04
C VAL A 52 5.71 -20.99 2.80
N ASP A 53 4.58 -20.55 2.23
CA ASP A 53 4.57 -19.61 1.13
C ASP A 53 4.65 -18.17 1.67
N LEU A 54 5.63 -17.42 1.19
CA LEU A 54 5.82 -16.02 1.53
C LEU A 54 5.64 -15.15 0.29
N LEU A 55 4.91 -14.05 0.44
CA LEU A 55 4.77 -13.07 -0.63
C LEU A 55 6.09 -12.31 -0.83
N GLY A 56 6.49 -12.18 -2.08
CA GLY A 56 7.57 -11.28 -2.50
C GLY A 56 7.13 -9.82 -2.52
N GLY A 57 8.00 -8.94 -2.98
CA GLY A 57 7.61 -7.55 -3.25
C GLY A 57 6.64 -7.44 -4.43
N ARG A 58 5.96 -6.30 -4.54
CA ARG A 58 4.99 -6.01 -5.60
C ARG A 58 5.50 -4.90 -6.52
N ALA A 59 5.44 -5.13 -7.82
CA ALA A 59 5.59 -4.06 -8.80
C ALA A 59 4.21 -3.49 -9.19
N ILE A 60 4.10 -2.19 -9.24
CA ILE A 60 2.91 -1.47 -9.73
C ILE A 60 3.37 -0.57 -10.86
N THR A 61 2.78 -0.76 -12.04
CA THR A 61 3.12 0.02 -13.22
C THR A 61 1.92 0.83 -13.67
N ALA A 62 2.10 2.13 -13.86
CA ALA A 62 1.07 2.98 -14.44
C ALA A 62 1.58 3.71 -15.67
N THR A 63 0.76 3.76 -16.70
CA THR A 63 0.94 4.66 -17.83
C THR A 63 0.09 5.89 -17.60
N VAL A 64 0.74 7.04 -17.51
CA VAL A 64 0.10 8.33 -17.28
C VAL A 64 0.20 9.16 -18.54
N GLN A 65 -0.89 9.76 -18.94
CA GLN A 65 -0.96 10.68 -20.09
C GLN A 65 -1.25 12.08 -19.58
N LEU A 66 -0.47 13.05 -20.04
CA LEU A 66 -0.75 14.45 -19.80
C LEU A 66 -1.79 14.93 -20.81
N ALA A 67 -2.94 15.38 -20.33
CA ALA A 67 -4.08 15.79 -21.15
C ALA A 67 -4.12 17.30 -21.43
N VAL A 68 -2.98 17.97 -21.44
CA VAL A 68 -2.93 19.43 -21.66
C VAL A 68 -2.39 19.69 -23.07
N PRO A 69 -3.08 20.50 -23.90
CA PRO A 69 -2.54 20.98 -25.15
C PRO A 69 -1.38 21.94 -24.82
N HIS A 70 -0.19 21.49 -24.96
CA HIS A 70 1.08 22.01 -24.48
C HIS A 70 1.37 21.63 -23.01
N PRO A 71 2.41 20.84 -22.76
CA PRO A 71 2.81 20.52 -21.41
C PRO A 71 3.17 21.82 -20.70
N ASN A 72 2.34 22.22 -19.76
CA ASN A 72 2.66 23.30 -18.87
C ASN A 72 3.92 22.87 -18.10
N GLU A 73 5.01 23.62 -18.23
CA GLU A 73 6.28 23.34 -17.58
C GLU A 73 6.12 23.09 -16.07
N ALA A 74 5.15 23.79 -15.45
CA ALA A 74 4.83 23.61 -14.04
C ALA A 74 4.30 22.20 -13.73
N SER A 75 3.37 21.69 -14.55
CA SER A 75 2.84 20.31 -14.35
C SER A 75 3.91 19.25 -14.58
N TRP A 76 4.77 19.49 -15.55
CA TRP A 76 5.88 18.60 -15.88
C TRP A 76 6.95 18.56 -14.79
N SER A 77 7.30 19.73 -14.24
CA SER A 77 8.27 19.83 -13.13
C SER A 77 7.76 19.15 -11.85
N VAL A 78 6.47 19.29 -11.55
CA VAL A 78 5.82 18.59 -10.41
C VAL A 78 5.91 17.09 -10.59
N LEU A 79 5.60 16.59 -11.79
CA LEU A 79 5.70 15.15 -12.09
C LEU A 79 7.13 14.65 -12.00
N GLN A 80 8.07 15.33 -12.59
CA GLN A 80 9.48 14.95 -12.53
C GLN A 80 10.00 14.94 -11.10
N THR A 81 9.60 15.90 -10.29
CA THR A 81 9.99 15.97 -8.87
C THR A 81 9.39 14.84 -8.06
N ALA A 82 8.08 14.58 -8.21
CA ALA A 82 7.38 13.54 -7.48
C ALA A 82 7.83 12.14 -7.89
N LEU A 83 8.09 11.94 -9.18
CA LEU A 83 8.46 10.63 -9.74
C LEU A 83 9.96 10.40 -9.79
N ARG A 84 10.76 11.30 -9.26
CA ARG A 84 12.21 11.10 -9.20
C ARG A 84 12.52 9.86 -8.35
N PRO A 85 13.30 8.90 -8.87
CA PRO A 85 13.74 7.75 -8.10
C PRO A 85 14.50 8.21 -6.85
N THR A 86 13.97 7.84 -5.69
CA THR A 86 14.61 8.04 -4.38
C THR A 86 14.71 6.68 -3.72
N GLY A 87 15.71 6.50 -2.83
CA GLY A 87 15.85 5.24 -2.10
C GLY A 87 14.71 4.98 -1.11
N ASP A 88 13.98 6.03 -0.74
CA ASP A 88 12.97 5.99 0.31
C ASP A 88 11.59 5.58 -0.25
N GLU A 89 10.88 4.79 0.52
CA GLU A 89 9.48 4.48 0.27
C GLU A 89 8.58 5.62 0.71
N SER A 90 7.52 5.84 -0.03
CA SER A 90 6.51 6.85 0.26
C SER A 90 5.12 6.27 -0.01
N PRO A 91 4.08 6.77 0.66
CA PRO A 91 2.72 6.30 0.44
C PRO A 91 2.28 6.50 -1.00
N LEU A 92 1.88 5.43 -1.65
CA LEU A 92 1.21 5.38 -2.94
C LEU A 92 -0.27 5.09 -2.67
N ALA A 93 -1.10 6.12 -2.78
CA ALA A 93 -2.54 5.98 -2.58
C ALA A 93 -3.21 5.69 -3.92
N ILE A 94 -4.02 4.65 -3.95
CA ILE A 94 -4.73 4.19 -5.15
C ILE A 94 -6.22 4.07 -4.82
N THR A 95 -7.06 4.67 -5.66
CA THR A 95 -8.50 4.47 -5.66
C THR A 95 -8.87 3.88 -7.00
N LEU A 96 -9.46 2.70 -7.01
CA LEU A 96 -9.85 2.00 -8.22
C LEU A 96 -11.25 1.44 -8.04
N SER A 97 -12.17 1.80 -8.94
CA SER A 97 -13.52 1.25 -8.94
C SER A 97 -13.50 -0.27 -9.05
N GLY A 98 -14.17 -0.94 -8.12
CA GLY A 98 -14.21 -2.40 -8.04
C GLY A 98 -13.07 -3.03 -7.22
N PHE A 99 -12.05 -2.27 -6.82
CA PHE A 99 -11.00 -2.71 -5.92
C PHE A 99 -11.27 -2.19 -4.49
N ALA A 100 -11.11 -3.02 -3.48
CA ALA A 100 -11.35 -2.68 -2.07
C ALA A 100 -12.71 -1.97 -1.82
N GLY A 101 -13.76 -2.34 -2.58
CA GLY A 101 -15.06 -1.68 -2.50
C GLY A 101 -15.08 -0.25 -3.04
N GLY A 102 -14.08 0.17 -3.83
CA GLY A 102 -13.93 1.54 -4.30
C GLY A 102 -13.27 2.49 -3.29
N ASN A 103 -12.84 1.97 -2.14
CA ASN A 103 -12.12 2.75 -1.14
C ASN A 103 -10.66 3.00 -1.58
N GLN A 104 -10.11 4.08 -1.07
CA GLN A 104 -8.70 4.36 -1.24
C GLN A 104 -7.87 3.36 -0.43
N VAL A 105 -6.88 2.77 -1.09
CA VAL A 105 -5.86 1.94 -0.44
C VAL A 105 -4.50 2.59 -0.58
N VAL A 106 -3.61 2.25 0.33
CA VAL A 106 -2.25 2.79 0.39
C VAL A 106 -1.26 1.64 0.40
N ALA A 107 -0.22 1.74 -0.43
CA ALA A 107 0.95 0.89 -0.36
C ALA A 107 2.19 1.75 -0.19
N ASN A 108 3.16 1.31 0.59
CA ASN A 108 4.45 1.97 0.67
C ASN A 108 5.28 1.57 -0.54
N ALA A 109 5.63 2.54 -1.36
CA ALA A 109 6.26 2.32 -2.64
C ALA A 109 7.41 3.29 -2.90
N ARG A 110 8.37 2.86 -3.69
CA ARG A 110 9.43 3.70 -4.24
C ARG A 110 9.43 3.62 -5.75
N VAL A 111 9.70 4.74 -6.41
CA VAL A 111 9.84 4.77 -7.86
C VAL A 111 11.13 4.06 -8.25
N ARG A 112 11.03 3.02 -9.10
CA ARG A 112 12.17 2.32 -9.66
C ARG A 112 12.53 2.79 -11.05
N ARG A 113 11.52 3.06 -11.86
CA ARG A 113 11.72 3.43 -13.25
C ARG A 113 10.67 4.46 -13.67
N VAL A 114 11.13 5.47 -14.38
CA VAL A 114 10.28 6.39 -15.13
C VAL A 114 10.75 6.38 -16.56
N ASN A 115 9.85 6.12 -17.48
CA ASN A 115 10.11 6.18 -18.90
C ASN A 115 9.18 7.22 -19.53
N ILE A 116 9.78 8.23 -20.13
CA ILE A 116 9.06 9.32 -20.80
C ILE A 116 9.53 9.29 -22.26
N PRO A 117 8.84 8.53 -23.13
CA PRO A 117 9.17 8.54 -24.54
C PRO A 117 8.86 9.91 -25.13
N VAL A 118 9.87 10.55 -25.72
CA VAL A 118 9.69 11.78 -26.49
C VAL A 118 9.27 11.40 -27.90
N ASP A 119 7.97 11.26 -28.09
CA ASP A 119 7.38 11.13 -29.41
C ASP A 119 7.00 12.52 -29.90
N ILE A 120 7.62 12.95 -31.00
CA ILE A 120 7.44 14.32 -31.52
C ILE A 120 5.99 14.60 -31.85
N ASP A 121 5.28 13.64 -32.44
CA ASP A 121 3.87 13.81 -32.81
C ASP A 121 3.00 13.97 -31.56
N ARG A 122 3.18 13.11 -30.55
CA ARG A 122 2.45 13.21 -29.29
C ARG A 122 2.82 14.45 -28.50
N TYR A 123 4.06 14.86 -28.54
CA TYR A 123 4.53 16.07 -27.89
C TYR A 123 3.93 17.34 -28.54
N GLN A 124 3.87 17.37 -29.86
CA GLN A 124 3.28 18.50 -30.61
C GLN A 124 1.75 18.57 -30.42
N PHE A 125 1.08 17.44 -30.36
CA PHE A 125 -0.38 17.39 -30.17
C PHE A 125 -0.82 17.41 -28.69
N GLY A 126 0.10 17.52 -27.74
CA GLY A 126 -0.23 17.78 -26.34
C GLY A 126 -0.64 16.56 -25.52
N TYR A 127 -0.26 15.35 -25.93
CA TYR A 127 -0.58 14.11 -25.19
C TYR A 127 0.65 13.24 -24.87
N PRO A 128 1.71 13.80 -24.27
CA PRO A 128 2.85 12.98 -23.87
C PRO A 128 2.44 11.94 -22.84
N GLN A 129 2.99 10.74 -22.97
CA GLN A 129 2.77 9.64 -22.03
C GLN A 129 4.04 9.36 -21.26
N ALA A 130 3.88 8.97 -20.01
CA ALA A 130 4.96 8.50 -19.15
C ALA A 130 4.57 7.15 -18.55
N THR A 131 5.50 6.21 -18.51
CA THR A 131 5.33 4.96 -17.78
C THR A 131 6.14 5.03 -16.52
N VAL A 132 5.50 4.78 -15.40
CA VAL A 132 6.09 4.80 -14.06
C VAL A 132 5.97 3.44 -13.44
N GLU A 133 7.07 2.93 -12.90
CA GLU A 133 7.13 1.68 -12.16
C GLU A 133 7.45 1.99 -10.71
N TRP A 134 6.55 1.59 -9.82
CA TRP A 134 6.73 1.61 -8.37
C TRP A 134 7.03 0.19 -7.87
N TRP A 135 7.89 0.12 -6.91
CA TRP A 135 8.18 -1.11 -6.19
C TRP A 135 7.77 -0.98 -4.73
N CYS A 136 6.89 -1.86 -4.30
CA CYS A 136 6.47 -2.01 -2.92
C CYS A 136 7.26 -3.17 -2.30
N THR A 137 8.04 -2.88 -1.27
CA THR A 137 8.76 -3.95 -0.55
C THR A 137 7.77 -4.80 0.24
N ASP A 138 6.77 -4.16 0.86
CA ASP A 138 5.61 -4.85 1.40
C ASP A 138 4.52 -4.94 0.31
N PRO A 139 4.10 -6.15 -0.09
CA PRO A 139 3.11 -6.34 -1.14
C PRO A 139 1.67 -6.02 -0.72
N ARG A 140 1.44 -5.72 0.54
CA ARG A 140 0.10 -5.49 1.11
C ARG A 140 -0.41 -4.11 0.80
N PHE A 141 -1.73 -4.01 0.72
CA PHE A 141 -2.43 -2.74 0.69
C PHE A 141 -3.06 -2.48 2.05
N TYR A 142 -2.96 -1.26 2.50
CA TYR A 142 -3.52 -0.79 3.76
C TYR A 142 -4.69 0.16 3.51
N ALA A 143 -5.61 0.25 4.46
CA ALA A 143 -6.63 1.28 4.43
C ALA A 143 -5.98 2.66 4.54
N SER A 144 -6.51 3.65 3.82
CA SER A 144 -6.02 5.04 3.90
C SER A 144 -6.35 5.70 5.24
N THR A 145 -7.32 5.16 5.97
CA THR A 145 -7.74 5.65 7.27
C THR A 145 -7.36 4.62 8.32
N GLU A 146 -6.60 5.04 9.31
CA GLU A 146 -6.28 4.23 10.47
C GLU A 146 -7.53 4.07 11.35
N THR A 147 -7.89 2.83 11.65
CA THR A 147 -8.98 2.53 12.59
C THR A 147 -8.34 2.15 13.93
N THR A 148 -8.59 2.94 14.95
CA THR A 148 -8.11 2.69 16.30
C THR A 148 -9.28 2.22 17.15
N ASP A 149 -9.23 0.96 17.58
CA ASP A 149 -10.16 0.43 18.56
C ASP A 149 -9.51 0.45 19.95
N SER A 150 -10.18 1.07 20.91
CA SER A 150 -9.76 1.07 22.30
C SER A 150 -10.68 0.16 23.12
N VAL A 151 -10.13 -0.87 23.70
CA VAL A 151 -10.84 -1.72 24.65
C VAL A 151 -10.42 -1.33 26.06
N SER A 152 -11.37 -0.82 26.84
CA SER A 152 -11.14 -0.61 28.26
C SER A 152 -11.29 -1.96 29.00
N VAL A 153 -10.21 -2.47 29.52
CA VAL A 153 -10.26 -3.60 30.44
C VAL A 153 -10.69 -3.05 31.79
N SER A 154 -11.95 -3.30 32.18
CA SER A 154 -12.39 -3.01 33.54
C SER A 154 -11.60 -3.91 34.50
N SER A 155 -10.90 -3.30 35.45
CA SER A 155 -10.32 -4.05 36.56
C SER A 155 -11.44 -4.89 37.22
N PRO A 156 -11.28 -6.19 37.37
CA PRO A 156 -12.23 -6.96 38.14
C PRO A 156 -12.23 -6.41 39.58
N THR A 157 -13.28 -5.69 39.91
CA THR A 157 -13.48 -5.22 41.28
C THR A 157 -13.69 -6.46 42.16
N GLY A 158 -12.66 -6.84 42.89
CA GLY A 158 -12.87 -7.57 44.15
C GLY A 158 -13.03 -9.06 44.08
N LEU A 159 -12.52 -9.76 43.09
CA LEU A 159 -12.35 -11.22 43.15
C LEU A 159 -10.88 -11.58 43.02
N GLY A 160 -10.10 -11.14 44.01
CA GLY A 160 -8.87 -11.84 44.35
C GLY A 160 -9.23 -13.23 44.85
N LEU A 161 -8.55 -14.26 44.37
CA LEU A 161 -8.56 -15.57 45.01
C LEU A 161 -8.14 -15.36 46.47
N THR A 162 -9.11 -15.38 47.38
CA THR A 162 -8.84 -15.48 48.79
C THR A 162 -8.43 -16.91 49.06
N PHE A 163 -7.13 -17.14 49.11
CA PHE A 163 -6.61 -18.38 49.72
C PHE A 163 -6.70 -18.18 51.24
N ASP A 164 -7.43 -19.06 51.87
CA ASP A 164 -7.47 -19.17 53.33
C ASP A 164 -6.14 -19.78 53.81
N ALA A 165 -5.05 -19.06 53.54
CA ALA A 165 -3.73 -19.45 53.95
C ALA A 165 -3.16 -18.33 54.81
N THR A 166 -2.79 -18.67 56.03
CA THR A 166 -2.06 -17.84 57.00
C THR A 166 -0.64 -17.48 56.53
N PHE A 167 -0.50 -17.09 55.28
CA PHE A 167 0.74 -16.51 54.74
C PHE A 167 0.43 -15.10 54.38
N ASP A 168 1.21 -14.17 54.95
CA ASP A 168 1.20 -12.75 54.64
C ASP A 168 1.74 -12.54 53.20
N LEU A 169 0.99 -12.98 52.22
CA LEU A 169 1.24 -12.72 50.81
C LEU A 169 0.14 -11.77 50.30
N GLU A 170 0.39 -10.47 50.42
CA GLU A 170 -0.40 -9.49 49.71
C GLU A 170 -0.17 -9.63 48.20
N PHE A 171 -0.97 -10.43 47.51
CA PHE A 171 -1.13 -10.39 46.08
C PHE A 171 -2.19 -9.32 45.76
N GLY A 172 -1.76 -8.13 45.36
CA GLY A 172 -2.73 -7.16 44.87
C GLY A 172 -2.40 -5.73 45.20
N GLY A 173 -1.34 -5.22 44.62
CA GLY A 173 -1.32 -3.80 44.32
C GLY A 173 -2.39 -3.47 43.24
N PRO A 174 -2.92 -2.25 43.20
CA PRO A 174 -3.87 -1.85 42.16
C PRO A 174 -3.21 -2.07 40.80
N ILE A 175 -3.82 -2.93 39.97
CA ILE A 175 -3.39 -3.14 38.60
C ILE A 175 -3.64 -1.81 37.88
N PRO A 176 -2.63 -1.14 37.35
CA PRO A 176 -2.87 0.08 36.61
C PRO A 176 -3.77 -0.26 35.40
N SER A 177 -4.83 0.53 35.24
CA SER A 177 -5.68 0.42 34.06
C SER A 177 -4.84 0.68 32.81
N GLY A 178 -4.53 -0.39 32.10
CA GLY A 178 -3.80 -0.35 30.83
C GLY A 178 -4.80 -0.17 29.68
N VAL A 179 -4.52 0.76 28.81
CA VAL A 179 -5.18 0.86 27.51
C VAL A 179 -4.36 0.00 26.55
N ILE A 180 -4.98 -1.03 26.00
CA ILE A 180 -4.35 -1.84 24.97
C ILE A 180 -4.75 -1.23 23.62
N ASN A 181 -3.83 -0.57 22.97
CA ASN A 181 -4.01 -0.13 21.59
C ASN A 181 -3.62 -1.29 20.67
N THR A 182 -4.59 -1.86 19.97
CA THR A 182 -4.33 -2.81 18.89
C THR A 182 -4.36 -2.04 17.58
N THR A 183 -3.18 -1.75 17.05
CA THR A 183 -3.02 -1.25 15.68
C THR A 183 -3.08 -2.46 14.74
N ASN A 184 -4.02 -2.42 13.83
CA ASN A 184 -4.18 -3.44 12.78
C ASN A 184 -3.69 -2.87 11.45
#